data_fead38dd2b39178a56b10f2b33ebc7cf
#
_entry.id   fead38dd2b39178a56b10f2b33ebc7cf
#
_cell.length_a   1.000
_cell.length_b   1.000
_cell.length_c   1.000
_cell.angle_alpha   90.00
_cell.angle_beta   90.00
_cell.angle_gamma   90.00
#
_symmetry.space_group_name_H-M   'P 1'
#
loop_
_entity.id
_entity.type
_entity.pdbx_description
1 polymer ?
#
loop_
_entity_poly.entity_id
_entity_poly.type
_entity_poly.pdbx_seq_one_letter_code
_entity_poly.pdbx_strand_id
1 'polypeptide(L)'
;MPKTTKSGKPKQDEIPSTLQRSDDKAQRTYAKTHDSALETYDGDERRANQTAFAALKHTHEKVGDHWEPKDEYGPSDDRAAGSLGTDAPTAGGVDANASKKHLYELATKLEIKGRSSMTKAELVEALQRANNRESARALRRDRNG
;
A
#
# COMPACT_ATOMS: atom_id res chain seq x y z
N MET A 1 15.90 -6.74 10.41
CA MET A 1 15.15 -7.58 11.39
C MET A 1 13.97 -8.25 10.73
N PRO A 2 13.76 -9.53 10.94
CA PRO A 2 12.59 -10.22 10.38
C PRO A 2 11.28 -9.64 10.90
N LYS A 3 10.30 -9.61 10.02
CA LYS A 3 8.97 -9.08 10.36
C LYS A 3 7.94 -10.19 10.64
N THR A 4 8.38 -11.45 10.61
CA THR A 4 7.54 -12.59 10.97
C THR A 4 8.08 -13.32 12.20
N THR A 5 7.17 -13.96 12.94
CA THR A 5 7.52 -14.83 14.06
C THR A 5 7.97 -16.18 13.54
N LYS A 6 8.45 -17.07 14.43
CA LYS A 6 8.85 -18.44 14.08
C LYS A 6 7.71 -19.22 13.43
N SER A 7 6.45 -18.93 13.78
CA SER A 7 5.28 -19.58 13.21
C SER A 7 4.82 -18.94 11.89
N GLY A 8 5.52 -17.92 11.40
CA GLY A 8 5.20 -17.25 10.15
C GLY A 8 4.15 -16.16 10.27
N LYS A 9 3.77 -15.77 11.48
CA LYS A 9 2.81 -14.69 11.71
C LYS A 9 3.52 -13.34 11.70
N PRO A 10 2.89 -12.27 11.17
CA PRO A 10 3.48 -10.93 11.21
C PRO A 10 3.68 -10.43 12.64
N LYS A 11 4.82 -9.79 12.88
CA LYS A 11 5.09 -9.10 14.14
C LYS A 11 4.43 -7.72 14.07
N GLN A 12 3.41 -7.48 14.89
CA GLN A 12 2.61 -6.25 14.83
C GLN A 12 3.43 -4.97 15.03
N ASP A 13 4.43 -5.01 15.89
CA ASP A 13 5.28 -3.86 16.15
C ASP A 13 6.36 -3.62 15.08
N GLU A 14 6.53 -4.56 14.16
CA GLU A 14 7.54 -4.48 13.08
C GLU A 14 6.95 -4.13 11.71
N ILE A 15 5.63 -4.03 11.59
CA ILE A 15 4.98 -3.67 10.33
C ILE A 15 4.46 -2.23 10.39
N PRO A 16 4.33 -1.54 9.23
CA PRO A 16 3.79 -0.18 9.20
C PRO A 16 2.39 -0.09 9.81
N SER A 17 2.06 1.05 10.39
CA SER A 17 0.78 1.26 11.07
C SER A 17 -0.42 1.06 10.14
N THR A 18 -0.31 1.41 8.86
CA THR A 18 -1.37 1.17 7.88
C THR A 18 -1.64 -0.32 7.71
N LEU A 19 -0.62 -1.16 7.81
CA LEU A 19 -0.77 -2.62 7.74
C LEU A 19 -1.32 -3.20 9.03
N GLN A 20 -1.01 -2.60 10.18
CA GLN A 20 -1.60 -3.02 11.45
C GLN A 20 -3.13 -2.90 11.42
N ARG A 21 -3.66 -1.95 10.66
CA ARG A 21 -5.09 -1.73 10.48
C ARG A 21 -5.70 -2.50 9.30
N SER A 22 -4.88 -3.31 8.61
CA SER A 22 -5.29 -4.06 7.42
C SER A 22 -5.59 -5.51 7.75
N ASP A 23 -6.13 -6.24 6.77
CA ASP A 23 -6.45 -7.65 6.97
C ASP A 23 -5.19 -8.50 7.12
N ASP A 24 -5.40 -9.73 7.59
CA ASP A 24 -4.33 -10.69 7.88
C ASP A 24 -3.53 -11.03 6.61
N LYS A 25 -4.21 -11.16 5.47
CA LYS A 25 -3.54 -11.46 4.19
C LYS A 25 -2.59 -10.34 3.75
N ALA A 26 -2.99 -9.07 3.93
CA ALA A 26 -2.14 -7.92 3.63
C ALA A 26 -0.89 -7.94 4.51
N GLN A 27 -1.06 -8.17 5.81
CA GLN A 27 0.04 -8.23 6.78
C GLN A 27 1.02 -9.35 6.44
N ARG A 28 0.50 -10.54 6.16
CA ARG A 28 1.33 -11.69 5.82
C ARG A 28 2.09 -11.52 4.52
N THR A 29 1.41 -11.02 3.49
CA THR A 29 2.04 -10.77 2.18
C THR A 29 3.23 -9.83 2.34
N TYR A 30 3.03 -8.73 3.04
CA TYR A 30 4.10 -7.76 3.29
C TYR A 30 5.25 -8.38 4.09
N ALA A 31 4.93 -8.97 5.23
CA ALA A 31 5.96 -9.46 6.16
C ALA A 31 6.77 -10.61 5.57
N LYS A 32 6.11 -11.58 4.96
CA LYS A 32 6.80 -12.74 4.36
C LYS A 32 7.67 -12.33 3.16
N THR A 33 7.15 -11.43 2.32
CA THR A 33 7.91 -10.94 1.17
C THR A 33 9.12 -10.14 1.63
N HIS A 34 8.95 -9.30 2.65
CA HIS A 34 10.05 -8.53 3.24
C HIS A 34 11.17 -9.44 3.73
N ASP A 35 10.83 -10.47 4.52
CA ASP A 35 11.81 -11.35 5.11
C ASP A 35 12.56 -12.16 4.04
N SER A 36 11.84 -12.65 3.03
CA SER A 36 12.43 -13.38 1.90
C SER A 36 13.38 -12.49 1.11
N ALA A 37 12.96 -11.25 0.83
CA ALA A 37 13.78 -10.29 0.09
C ALA A 37 15.02 -9.86 0.89
N LEU A 38 14.89 -9.78 2.21
CA LEU A 38 16.01 -9.43 3.08
C LEU A 38 17.14 -10.46 2.94
N GLU A 39 16.78 -11.76 2.87
CA GLU A 39 17.75 -12.82 2.60
C GLU A 39 18.33 -12.71 1.20
N THR A 40 17.48 -12.49 0.19
CA THR A 40 17.91 -12.41 -1.22
C THR A 40 18.89 -11.26 -1.46
N TYR A 41 18.69 -10.13 -0.79
CA TYR A 41 19.50 -8.91 -0.98
C TYR A 41 20.45 -8.63 0.16
N ASP A 42 20.90 -9.68 0.85
CA ASP A 42 21.96 -9.62 1.88
C ASP A 42 21.72 -8.58 2.98
N GLY A 43 20.47 -8.47 3.43
CA GLY A 43 20.11 -7.58 4.53
C GLY A 43 19.79 -6.15 4.12
N ASP A 44 19.65 -5.88 2.83
CA ASP A 44 19.30 -4.54 2.34
C ASP A 44 17.81 -4.24 2.64
N GLU A 45 17.56 -3.52 3.71
CA GLU A 45 16.21 -3.19 4.19
C GLU A 45 15.42 -2.37 3.16
N ARG A 46 16.06 -1.46 2.44
CA ARG A 46 15.40 -0.63 1.45
C ARG A 46 14.83 -1.49 0.32
N ARG A 47 15.63 -2.39 -0.22
CA ARG A 47 15.20 -3.30 -1.29
C ARG A 47 14.14 -4.27 -0.79
N ALA A 48 14.29 -4.77 0.43
CA ALA A 48 13.32 -5.68 1.04
C ALA A 48 11.96 -4.99 1.17
N ASN A 49 11.95 -3.76 1.65
CA ASN A 49 10.73 -2.97 1.82
C ASN A 49 10.07 -2.66 0.47
N GLN A 50 10.84 -2.27 -0.54
CA GLN A 50 10.31 -2.00 -1.89
C GLN A 50 9.67 -3.26 -2.49
N THR A 51 10.33 -4.40 -2.35
CA THR A 51 9.83 -5.69 -2.84
C THR A 51 8.53 -6.09 -2.13
N ALA A 52 8.48 -5.88 -0.82
CA ALA A 52 7.30 -6.20 -0.01
C ALA A 52 6.09 -5.36 -0.43
N PHE A 53 6.27 -4.06 -0.63
CA PHE A 53 5.19 -3.19 -1.08
C PHE A 53 4.76 -3.49 -2.52
N ALA A 54 5.68 -3.85 -3.40
CA ALA A 54 5.32 -4.26 -4.76
C ALA A 54 4.42 -5.50 -4.75
N ALA A 55 4.76 -6.49 -3.92
CA ALA A 55 3.94 -7.69 -3.76
C ALA A 55 2.56 -7.36 -3.17
N LEU A 56 2.52 -6.50 -2.16
CA LEU A 56 1.27 -6.08 -1.53
C LEU A 56 0.35 -5.38 -2.54
N LYS A 57 0.90 -4.53 -3.40
CA LYS A 57 0.14 -3.78 -4.41
C LYS A 57 -0.47 -4.67 -5.50
N HIS A 58 0.00 -5.90 -5.66
CA HIS A 58 -0.62 -6.86 -6.58
C HIS A 58 -1.99 -7.32 -6.11
N THR A 59 -2.21 -7.41 -4.81
CA THR A 59 -3.42 -7.98 -4.23
C THR A 59 -4.26 -6.97 -3.46
N HIS A 60 -3.66 -5.85 -3.05
CA HIS A 60 -4.32 -4.86 -2.18
C HIS A 60 -4.10 -3.45 -2.72
N GLU A 61 -4.98 -2.53 -2.31
CA GLU A 61 -4.86 -1.10 -2.59
C GLU A 61 -5.02 -0.31 -1.30
N LYS A 62 -4.36 0.83 -1.21
CA LYS A 62 -4.44 1.68 -0.03
C LYS A 62 -5.70 2.54 -0.10
N VAL A 63 -6.51 2.50 0.96
CA VAL A 63 -7.75 3.27 1.09
C VAL A 63 -7.71 3.98 2.44
N GLY A 64 -7.38 5.26 2.42
CA GLY A 64 -7.25 6.06 3.64
C GLY A 64 -6.04 5.62 4.47
N ASP A 65 -6.28 5.02 5.63
CA ASP A 65 -5.25 4.65 6.59
C ASP A 65 -4.97 3.13 6.67
N HIS A 66 -5.47 2.38 5.70
CA HIS A 66 -5.30 0.91 5.67
C HIS A 66 -5.29 0.39 4.24
N TRP A 67 -5.05 -0.91 4.08
CA TRP A 67 -5.04 -1.60 2.80
C TRP A 67 -6.26 -2.51 2.68
N GLU A 68 -6.90 -2.51 1.51
CA GLU A 68 -8.07 -3.36 1.22
C GLU A 68 -7.78 -4.27 0.03
N PRO A 69 -8.37 -5.49 -0.02
CA PRO A 69 -8.20 -6.39 -1.16
C PRO A 69 -8.72 -5.75 -2.46
N LYS A 70 -8.02 -5.98 -3.55
CA LYS A 70 -8.44 -5.53 -4.88
C LYS A 70 -9.38 -6.58 -5.49
N ASP A 71 -10.31 -6.13 -6.33
CA ASP A 71 -11.17 -7.03 -7.09
C ASP A 71 -10.37 -7.79 -8.15
N GLU A 72 -9.42 -7.12 -8.79
CA GLU A 72 -8.55 -7.72 -9.79
C GLU A 72 -7.09 -7.59 -9.35
N TYR A 73 -6.37 -8.71 -9.32
CA TYR A 73 -4.96 -8.72 -8.93
C TYR A 73 -4.10 -8.26 -10.10
N GLY A 74 -3.02 -7.59 -9.78
CA GLY A 74 -2.05 -7.11 -10.76
C GLY A 74 -1.35 -5.85 -10.26
N PRO A 75 -0.31 -5.38 -10.98
CA PRO A 75 0.44 -4.20 -10.55
C PRO A 75 -0.45 -2.95 -10.54
N SER A 76 -0.29 -2.13 -9.49
CA SER A 76 -1.08 -0.91 -9.29
C SER A 76 -0.51 0.29 -10.02
N ASP A 77 0.79 0.30 -10.28
CA ASP A 77 1.47 1.42 -10.94
C ASP A 77 2.72 0.92 -11.66
N ASP A 78 3.39 1.82 -12.36
CA ASP A 78 4.56 1.48 -13.15
C ASP A 78 5.71 0.95 -12.29
N ARG A 79 5.88 1.46 -11.08
CA ARG A 79 6.92 0.99 -10.17
C ARG A 79 6.64 -0.44 -9.69
N ALA A 80 5.38 -0.75 -9.35
CA ALA A 80 4.99 -2.09 -8.92
C ALA A 80 5.11 -3.12 -10.06
N ALA A 81 4.90 -2.68 -11.31
CA ALA A 81 5.04 -3.53 -12.49
C ALA A 81 6.49 -3.73 -12.91
N GLY A 82 7.38 -2.81 -12.53
CA GLY A 82 8.78 -2.85 -12.93
C GLY A 82 9.64 -3.72 -12.02
N SER A 83 10.91 -3.87 -12.41
CA SER A 83 11.90 -4.57 -11.59
C SER A 83 12.37 -3.68 -10.45
N LEU A 84 12.93 -4.31 -9.42
CA LEU A 84 13.49 -3.62 -8.27
C LEU A 84 14.57 -2.62 -8.74
N GLY A 85 14.56 -1.42 -8.15
CA GLY A 85 15.50 -0.37 -8.48
C GLY A 85 15.07 0.56 -9.60
N THR A 86 13.87 0.36 -10.15
CA THR A 86 13.31 1.26 -11.17
C THR A 86 12.98 2.63 -10.54
N ASP A 87 13.16 3.69 -11.33
CA ASP A 87 12.78 5.05 -10.95
C ASP A 87 11.37 5.42 -11.41
N ALA A 88 10.60 4.43 -11.90
CA ALA A 88 9.23 4.66 -12.35
C ALA A 88 8.36 5.27 -11.25
N PRO A 89 7.41 6.17 -11.59
CA PRO A 89 6.54 6.79 -10.59
C PRO A 89 5.71 5.77 -9.83
N THR A 90 5.43 6.06 -8.57
CA THR A 90 4.53 5.27 -7.74
C THR A 90 3.25 6.06 -7.48
N ALA A 91 2.13 5.35 -7.38
CA ALA A 91 0.84 5.94 -7.01
C ALA A 91 0.57 5.87 -5.49
N GLY A 92 1.60 5.55 -4.69
CA GLY A 92 1.49 5.56 -3.23
C GLY A 92 0.50 4.55 -2.66
N GLY A 93 0.28 3.43 -3.36
CA GLY A 93 -0.66 2.41 -2.93
C GLY A 93 -2.04 2.51 -3.59
N VAL A 94 -2.33 3.60 -4.31
CA VAL A 94 -3.54 3.71 -5.13
C VAL A 94 -3.36 2.82 -6.35
N ASP A 95 -4.41 2.06 -6.73
CA ASP A 95 -4.37 1.24 -7.94
C ASP A 95 -4.61 2.11 -9.18
N ALA A 96 -3.53 2.66 -9.73
CA ALA A 96 -3.60 3.52 -10.92
C ALA A 96 -4.10 2.79 -12.16
N ASN A 97 -4.10 1.44 -12.15
CA ASN A 97 -4.58 0.62 -13.25
C ASN A 97 -6.06 0.23 -13.10
N ALA A 98 -6.70 0.62 -12.00
CA ALA A 98 -8.12 0.39 -11.80
C ALA A 98 -8.96 1.24 -12.77
N SER A 99 -10.23 0.87 -12.94
CA SER A 99 -11.14 1.64 -13.77
C SER A 99 -11.42 3.02 -13.14
N LYS A 100 -11.77 3.99 -13.99
CA LYS A 100 -12.18 5.32 -13.50
C LYS A 100 -13.37 5.21 -12.55
N LYS A 101 -14.30 4.30 -12.84
CA LYS A 101 -15.48 4.03 -12.00
C LYS A 101 -15.05 3.62 -10.58
N HIS A 102 -14.12 2.69 -10.48
CA HIS A 102 -13.60 2.22 -9.19
C HIS A 102 -12.93 3.35 -8.43
N LEU A 103 -12.08 4.12 -9.11
CA LEU A 103 -11.39 5.26 -8.49
C LEU A 103 -12.38 6.32 -8.02
N TYR A 104 -13.45 6.55 -8.79
CA TYR A 104 -14.52 7.46 -8.40
C TYR A 104 -15.24 6.98 -7.14
N GLU A 105 -15.53 5.68 -7.06
CA GLU A 105 -16.16 5.08 -5.88
C GLU A 105 -15.32 5.27 -4.63
N LEU A 106 -13.99 5.07 -4.74
CA LEU A 106 -13.06 5.31 -3.64
C LEU A 106 -13.03 6.80 -3.24
N ALA A 107 -13.05 7.68 -4.23
CA ALA A 107 -13.09 9.12 -3.98
C ALA A 107 -14.38 9.53 -3.24
N THR A 108 -15.50 8.89 -3.56
CA THR A 108 -16.75 9.09 -2.84
C THR A 108 -16.63 8.62 -1.40
N LYS A 109 -16.05 7.44 -1.19
CA LYS A 109 -15.83 6.87 0.15
C LYS A 109 -14.95 7.77 1.00
N LEU A 110 -13.95 8.40 0.41
CA LEU A 110 -13.03 9.31 1.12
C LEU A 110 -13.50 10.78 1.09
N GLU A 111 -14.70 11.02 0.58
CA GLU A 111 -15.34 12.35 0.57
C GLU A 111 -14.52 13.43 -0.14
N ILE A 112 -13.89 13.05 -1.25
CA ILE A 112 -13.10 13.98 -2.06
C ILE A 112 -14.03 14.91 -2.83
N LYS A 113 -13.88 16.22 -2.63
CA LYS A 113 -14.69 17.23 -3.32
C LYS A 113 -14.19 17.43 -4.76
N GLY A 114 -15.11 17.72 -5.67
CA GLY A 114 -14.79 17.98 -7.07
C GLY A 114 -14.52 16.74 -7.90
N ARG A 115 -14.72 15.56 -7.35
CA ARG A 115 -14.40 14.29 -8.00
C ARG A 115 -15.13 14.07 -9.33
N SER A 116 -16.34 14.62 -9.46
CA SER A 116 -17.17 14.42 -10.69
C SER A 116 -16.56 15.08 -11.93
N SER A 117 -15.69 16.07 -11.75
CA SER A 117 -15.03 16.75 -12.87
C SER A 117 -13.58 16.34 -13.06
N MET A 118 -13.11 15.34 -12.30
CA MET A 118 -11.72 14.86 -12.37
C MET A 118 -11.51 13.82 -13.46
N THR A 119 -10.36 13.88 -14.11
CA THR A 119 -9.88 12.81 -14.99
C THR A 119 -9.39 11.64 -14.14
N LYS A 120 -9.11 10.50 -14.77
CA LYS A 120 -8.55 9.34 -14.06
C LYS A 120 -7.25 9.70 -13.35
N ALA A 121 -6.35 10.42 -14.03
CA ALA A 121 -5.07 10.84 -13.42
C ALA A 121 -5.30 11.76 -12.22
N GLU A 122 -6.25 12.68 -12.32
CA GLU A 122 -6.59 13.58 -11.21
C GLU A 122 -7.18 12.83 -10.03
N LEU A 123 -7.99 11.80 -10.29
CA LEU A 123 -8.53 10.93 -9.23
C LEU A 123 -7.43 10.18 -8.51
N VAL A 124 -6.46 9.63 -9.24
CA VAL A 124 -5.31 8.92 -8.64
C VAL A 124 -4.54 9.88 -7.71
N GLU A 125 -4.22 11.08 -8.17
CA GLU A 125 -3.52 12.07 -7.34
C GLU A 125 -4.31 12.48 -6.11
N ALA A 126 -5.62 12.72 -6.27
CA ALA A 126 -6.49 13.11 -5.17
C ALA A 126 -6.60 12.00 -4.12
N LEU A 127 -6.71 10.74 -4.57
CA LEU A 127 -6.74 9.58 -3.69
C LEU A 127 -5.42 9.43 -2.94
N GLN A 128 -4.30 9.64 -3.62
CA GLN A 128 -2.97 9.57 -3.00
C GLN A 128 -2.84 10.61 -1.88
N ARG A 129 -3.26 11.85 -2.14
CA ARG A 129 -3.24 12.91 -1.12
C ARG A 129 -4.17 12.61 0.05
N ALA A 130 -5.38 12.09 -0.24
CA ALA A 130 -6.34 11.71 0.80
C ALA A 130 -5.80 10.58 1.67
N ASN A 131 -5.18 9.57 1.05
CA ASN A 131 -4.58 8.45 1.78
C ASN A 131 -3.46 8.93 2.70
N ASN A 132 -2.60 9.82 2.20
CA ASN A 132 -1.50 10.36 2.99
C ASN A 132 -2.02 11.16 4.19
N ARG A 133 -3.07 11.95 3.99
CA ARG A 133 -3.70 12.75 5.05
C ARG A 133 -4.34 11.85 6.12
N GLU A 134 -5.09 10.84 5.70
CA GLU A 134 -5.75 9.92 6.62
C GLU A 134 -4.73 9.06 7.39
N SER A 135 -3.68 8.62 6.72
CA SER A 135 -2.59 7.87 7.37
C SER A 135 -1.87 8.72 8.41
N ALA A 136 -1.62 10.00 8.10
CA ALA A 136 -0.99 10.92 9.04
C ALA A 136 -1.88 11.18 10.26
N ARG A 137 -3.19 11.32 10.05
CA ARG A 137 -4.15 11.50 11.16
C ARG A 137 -4.17 10.28 12.07
N ALA A 138 -4.20 9.09 11.47
CA ALA A 138 -4.20 7.84 12.22
C ALA A 138 -2.93 7.69 13.05
N LEU A 139 -1.78 8.05 12.47
CA LEU A 139 -0.50 7.99 13.18
C LEU A 139 -0.49 8.93 14.39
N ARG A 140 -1.05 10.13 14.25
CA ARG A 140 -1.18 11.07 15.39
C ARG A 140 -2.09 10.54 16.47
N ARG A 141 -3.22 9.91 16.10
CA ARG A 141 -4.13 9.28 17.10
C ARG A 141 -3.41 8.19 17.86
N ASP A 142 -2.63 7.35 17.14
CA ASP A 142 -1.90 6.24 17.75
C ASP A 142 -0.87 6.74 18.76
N ARG A 143 -0.23 7.89 18.48
CA ARG A 143 0.72 8.51 19.41
C ARG A 143 0.06 9.07 20.66
N ASN A 144 -1.15 9.59 20.50
CA ASN A 144 -1.88 10.29 21.59
C ASN A 144 -2.83 9.36 22.35
N GLY A 145 -3.02 8.15 21.83
CA GLY A 145 -3.91 7.15 22.43
C GLY A 145 -3.18 6.12 23.29
#